data_59b4065ba183929bd5e22c53092390a8
#
_entry.id   59b4065ba183929bd5e22c53092390a8
#
_cell.length_a   1.000
_cell.length_b   1.000
_cell.length_c   1.000
_cell.angle_alpha   90.00
_cell.angle_beta   90.00
_cell.angle_gamma   90.00
#
_symmetry.space_group_name_H-M   'P 1'
#
loop_
_entity.id
_entity.type
_entity.pdbx_description
1 polymer ?
#
loop_
_entity_poly.entity_id
_entity_poly.type
_entity_poly.pdbx_seq_one_letter_code
_entity_poly.pdbx_strand_id
1 'polypeptide(L)'
;GKIATLMNDTKDKKTPLQVSLDDFSKKLAIVIMIISVIVFGLRIWQQEPILDSLMFAVALAVAAIPEALSSIVTIVQAMGTRKMAADNAIIKDLKAVESLGCVSVICSDKTGTLTQNKMTVKEVYIDDKCMLPEQLDLTSSLHRYFLYIAILNNDSTINDGKDIGDPTETCLLYMARKSGLIESGATEEDIRSMMPRIEEIPFDSDRKLMSTKYRVHGV
;
A
#
# COMPACT_ATOMS: atom_id res chain seq x y z
N GLY A 1 -12.22 -16.29 -6.84
CA GLY A 1 -11.62 -17.08 -5.78
C GLY A 1 -12.13 -16.66 -4.41
N LYS A 2 -11.91 -17.45 -3.35
CA LYS A 2 -12.40 -17.18 -1.96
C LYS A 2 -12.11 -15.76 -1.46
N ILE A 3 -10.98 -15.17 -1.82
CA ILE A 3 -10.60 -13.78 -1.42
C ILE A 3 -11.55 -12.77 -2.04
N ALA A 4 -11.88 -12.89 -3.32
CA ALA A 4 -12.81 -11.98 -3.99
C ALA A 4 -14.23 -12.07 -3.40
N THR A 5 -14.69 -13.27 -3.02
CA THR A 5 -15.98 -13.47 -2.34
C THR A 5 -15.98 -12.79 -0.96
N LEU A 6 -14.93 -12.96 -0.16
CA LEU A 6 -14.78 -12.31 1.14
C LEU A 6 -14.74 -10.77 1.03
N MET A 7 -14.12 -10.23 -0.02
CA MET A 7 -14.10 -8.78 -0.27
C MET A 7 -15.48 -8.24 -0.65
N ASN A 8 -16.27 -8.99 -1.42
CA ASN A 8 -17.64 -8.61 -1.79
C ASN A 8 -18.65 -8.74 -0.66
N ASP A 9 -18.40 -9.63 0.31
CA ASP A 9 -19.26 -9.83 1.47
C ASP A 9 -19.02 -8.81 2.59
N THR A 10 -18.01 -7.97 2.47
CA THR A 10 -17.77 -6.86 3.42
C THR A 10 -18.84 -5.78 3.21
N LYS A 11 -19.91 -5.83 4.02
CA LYS A 11 -20.92 -4.76 4.07
C LYS A 11 -20.25 -3.45 4.52
N ASP A 12 -20.57 -2.35 3.84
CA ASP A 12 -20.21 -1.00 4.26
C ASP A 12 -20.71 -0.74 5.69
N LYS A 13 -19.82 -0.82 6.66
CA LYS A 13 -20.14 -0.45 8.04
C LYS A 13 -20.12 1.06 8.16
N LYS A 14 -21.12 1.62 8.86
CA LYS A 14 -21.12 3.04 9.20
C LYS A 14 -19.89 3.38 10.04
N THR A 15 -19.27 4.52 9.75
CA THR A 15 -18.16 5.02 10.56
C THR A 15 -18.63 5.48 11.95
N PRO A 16 -17.77 5.52 12.98
CA PRO A 16 -18.12 6.01 14.32
C PRO A 16 -18.75 7.40 14.29
N LEU A 17 -18.25 8.32 13.45
CA LEU A 17 -18.81 9.64 13.27
C LEU A 17 -20.22 9.60 12.69
N GLN A 18 -20.46 8.76 11.66
CA GLN A 18 -21.80 8.62 11.08
C GLN A 18 -22.81 8.11 12.11
N VAL A 19 -22.40 7.16 12.96
CA VAL A 19 -23.27 6.68 14.05
C VAL A 19 -23.57 7.80 15.04
N SER A 20 -22.56 8.57 15.45
CA SER A 20 -22.71 9.70 16.37
C SER A 20 -23.58 10.83 15.80
N LEU A 21 -23.42 11.12 14.50
CA LEU A 21 -24.24 12.13 13.80
C LEU A 21 -25.69 11.68 13.65
N ASP A 22 -25.94 10.42 13.33
CA ASP A 22 -27.28 9.83 13.26
C ASP A 22 -28.01 9.93 14.64
N ASP A 23 -27.28 9.61 15.72
CA ASP A 23 -27.82 9.70 17.09
C ASP A 23 -28.09 11.15 17.50
N PHE A 24 -27.17 12.07 17.21
CA PHE A 24 -27.36 13.50 17.43
C PHE A 24 -28.56 14.02 16.66
N SER A 25 -28.68 13.70 15.37
CA SER A 25 -29.79 14.12 14.51
C SER A 25 -31.14 13.62 15.03
N LYS A 26 -31.21 12.38 15.52
CA LYS A 26 -32.42 11.80 16.13
C LYS A 26 -32.81 12.55 17.40
N LYS A 27 -31.86 12.79 18.30
CA LYS A 27 -32.11 13.54 19.54
C LYS A 27 -32.59 14.95 19.24
N LEU A 28 -31.93 15.62 18.28
CA LEU A 28 -32.29 16.98 17.86
C LEU A 28 -33.72 17.03 17.28
N ALA A 29 -34.06 16.07 16.40
CA ALA A 29 -35.40 15.96 15.82
C ALA A 29 -36.49 15.81 16.89
N ILE A 30 -36.24 15.00 17.92
CA ILE A 30 -37.17 14.81 19.03
C ILE A 30 -37.36 16.13 19.80
N VAL A 31 -36.29 16.85 20.11
CA VAL A 31 -36.33 18.14 20.80
C VAL A 31 -37.09 19.18 19.98
N ILE A 32 -36.79 19.25 18.68
CA ILE A 32 -37.52 20.20 17.78
C ILE A 32 -39.00 19.87 17.72
N MET A 33 -39.35 18.60 17.63
CA MET A 33 -40.76 18.15 17.61
C MET A 33 -41.49 18.57 18.89
N ILE A 34 -40.87 18.38 20.05
CA ILE A 34 -41.46 18.80 21.36
C ILE A 34 -41.65 20.29 21.37
N ILE A 35 -40.66 21.08 20.97
CA ILE A 35 -40.75 22.55 20.92
C ILE A 35 -41.86 22.98 19.97
N SER A 36 -41.94 22.40 18.77
CA SER A 36 -42.97 22.74 17.77
C SER A 36 -44.39 22.44 18.29
N VAL A 37 -44.59 21.35 19.01
CA VAL A 37 -45.87 21.00 19.64
C VAL A 37 -46.23 22.01 20.73
N ILE A 38 -45.26 22.38 21.57
CA ILE A 38 -45.49 23.41 22.63
C ILE A 38 -45.86 24.75 22.00
N VAL A 39 -45.14 25.20 20.99
CA VAL A 39 -45.39 26.45 20.29
C VAL A 39 -46.77 26.44 19.62
N PHE A 40 -47.11 25.33 18.96
CA PHE A 40 -48.42 25.13 18.36
C PHE A 40 -49.55 25.26 19.42
N GLY A 41 -49.40 24.57 20.55
CA GLY A 41 -50.37 24.65 21.67
C GLY A 41 -50.52 26.04 22.25
N LEU A 42 -49.42 26.78 22.44
CA LEU A 42 -49.43 28.16 22.93
C LEU A 42 -50.14 29.09 21.96
N ARG A 43 -49.95 28.97 20.66
CA ARG A 43 -50.63 29.83 19.67
C ARG A 43 -52.14 29.55 19.62
N ILE A 44 -52.53 28.27 19.74
CA ILE A 44 -53.97 27.92 19.87
C ILE A 44 -54.57 28.53 21.12
N TRP A 45 -53.88 28.49 22.26
CA TRP A 45 -54.34 29.09 23.49
C TRP A 45 -54.49 30.62 23.37
N GLN A 46 -53.64 31.26 22.54
CA GLN A 46 -53.73 32.72 22.22
C GLN A 46 -54.86 33.03 21.22
N GLN A 47 -55.69 32.03 20.87
CA GLN A 47 -56.80 32.17 19.92
C GLN A 47 -56.35 32.52 18.47
N GLU A 48 -55.12 32.23 18.10
CA GLU A 48 -54.62 32.37 16.73
C GLU A 48 -55.28 31.33 15.81
N PRO A 49 -55.45 31.63 14.49
CA PRO A 49 -55.99 30.67 13.54
C PRO A 49 -55.20 29.35 13.52
N ILE A 50 -55.92 28.24 13.53
CA ILE A 50 -55.32 26.89 13.60
C ILE A 50 -54.32 26.66 12.43
N LEU A 51 -54.71 27.11 11.24
CA LEU A 51 -53.91 26.92 10.03
C LEU A 51 -52.59 27.70 10.11
N ASP A 52 -52.64 28.95 10.56
CA ASP A 52 -51.44 29.81 10.71
C ASP A 52 -50.52 29.29 11.82
N SER A 53 -51.11 28.78 12.90
CA SER A 53 -50.37 28.16 14.01
C SER A 53 -49.66 26.88 13.58
N LEU A 54 -50.30 26.07 12.75
CA LEU A 54 -49.72 24.86 12.17
C LEU A 54 -48.58 25.21 11.20
N MET A 55 -48.81 26.13 10.28
CA MET A 55 -47.78 26.59 9.33
C MET A 55 -46.56 27.15 10.05
N PHE A 56 -46.74 27.90 11.12
CA PHE A 56 -45.63 28.44 11.94
C PHE A 56 -44.86 27.31 12.63
N ALA A 57 -45.53 26.32 13.22
CA ALA A 57 -44.89 25.20 13.89
C ALA A 57 -44.10 24.33 12.91
N VAL A 58 -44.62 24.11 11.69
CA VAL A 58 -43.93 23.37 10.63
C VAL A 58 -42.72 24.18 10.13
N ALA A 59 -42.89 25.50 9.90
CA ALA A 59 -41.76 26.34 9.47
C ALA A 59 -40.64 26.36 10.52
N LEU A 60 -40.97 26.40 11.80
CA LEU A 60 -40.00 26.30 12.90
C LEU A 60 -39.27 24.94 12.88
N ALA A 61 -40.01 23.86 12.71
CA ALA A 61 -39.42 22.52 12.63
C ALA A 61 -38.42 22.36 11.44
N VAL A 62 -38.80 22.90 10.27
CA VAL A 62 -37.93 22.87 9.09
C VAL A 62 -36.69 23.76 9.27
N ALA A 63 -36.88 24.99 9.78
CA ALA A 63 -35.76 25.93 10.01
C ALA A 63 -34.72 25.41 11.03
N ALA A 64 -35.12 24.54 11.93
CA ALA A 64 -34.23 24.00 12.96
C ALA A 64 -33.41 22.78 12.48
N ILE A 65 -33.63 22.26 11.27
CA ILE A 65 -32.83 21.16 10.71
C ILE A 65 -31.46 21.71 10.30
N PRO A 66 -30.34 21.17 10.84
CA PRO A 66 -29.00 21.65 10.51
C PRO A 66 -28.52 21.09 9.16
N GLU A 67 -29.02 21.62 8.06
CA GLU A 67 -28.68 21.18 6.71
C GLU A 67 -27.16 21.27 6.40
N ALA A 68 -26.48 22.24 7.02
CA ALA A 68 -25.04 22.45 6.83
C ALA A 68 -24.18 21.37 7.48
N LEU A 69 -24.70 20.54 8.38
CA LEU A 69 -23.90 19.60 9.16
C LEU A 69 -23.18 18.54 8.27
N SER A 70 -23.91 17.95 7.34
CA SER A 70 -23.34 16.97 6.40
C SER A 70 -22.30 17.59 5.46
N SER A 71 -22.53 18.82 5.03
CA SER A 71 -21.58 19.57 4.18
C SER A 71 -20.31 19.90 4.92
N ILE A 72 -20.39 20.33 6.18
CA ILE A 72 -19.22 20.63 7.02
C ILE A 72 -18.37 19.35 7.22
N VAL A 73 -19.01 18.22 7.52
CA VAL A 73 -18.30 16.94 7.68
C VAL A 73 -17.55 16.58 6.40
N THR A 74 -18.18 16.69 5.24
CA THR A 74 -17.56 16.42 3.95
C THR A 74 -16.36 17.34 3.68
N ILE A 75 -16.48 18.63 3.99
CA ILE A 75 -15.39 19.60 3.86
C ILE A 75 -14.21 19.23 4.76
N VAL A 76 -14.46 18.89 6.02
CA VAL A 76 -13.40 18.48 6.96
C VAL A 76 -12.70 17.20 6.50
N GLN A 77 -13.45 16.21 6.03
CA GLN A 77 -12.88 14.98 5.46
C GLN A 77 -12.03 15.27 4.21
N ALA A 78 -12.50 16.16 3.32
CA ALA A 78 -11.75 16.57 2.14
C ALA A 78 -10.45 17.32 2.51
N MET A 79 -10.48 18.17 3.52
CA MET A 79 -9.28 18.83 4.04
C MET A 79 -8.29 17.83 4.63
N GLY A 80 -8.77 16.83 5.37
CA GLY A 80 -7.96 15.73 5.90
C GLY A 80 -7.29 14.93 4.79
N THR A 81 -8.07 14.56 3.77
CA THR A 81 -7.57 13.84 2.59
C THR A 81 -6.47 14.63 1.85
N ARG A 82 -6.68 15.95 1.68
CA ARG A 82 -5.68 16.82 1.04
C ARG A 82 -4.37 16.87 1.84
N LYS A 83 -4.44 16.93 3.16
CA LYS A 83 -3.27 16.92 4.03
C LYS A 83 -2.52 15.58 3.92
N MET A 84 -3.23 14.45 3.95
CA MET A 84 -2.64 13.12 3.77
C MET A 84 -2.01 12.94 2.40
N ALA A 85 -2.63 13.48 1.34
CA ALA A 85 -2.06 13.44 -0.01
C ALA A 85 -0.74 14.21 -0.11
N ALA A 86 -0.58 15.30 0.66
CA ALA A 86 0.69 16.05 0.73
C ALA A 86 1.82 15.20 1.37
N ASP A 87 1.47 14.24 2.23
CA ASP A 87 2.39 13.28 2.84
C ASP A 87 2.45 11.95 2.05
N ASN A 88 2.10 11.96 0.76
CA ASN A 88 2.09 10.82 -0.16
C ASN A 88 1.12 9.67 0.22
N ALA A 89 0.15 9.94 1.10
CA ALA A 89 -0.91 8.99 1.45
C ALA A 89 -2.15 9.23 0.60
N ILE A 90 -2.40 8.33 -0.39
CA ILE A 90 -3.52 8.44 -1.32
C ILE A 90 -4.75 7.75 -0.73
N ILE A 91 -5.77 8.53 -0.42
CA ILE A 91 -7.05 8.04 0.11
C ILE A 91 -8.07 7.98 -1.03
N LYS A 92 -8.65 6.81 -1.25
CA LYS A 92 -9.67 6.58 -2.29
C LYS A 92 -11.09 6.87 -1.82
N ASP A 93 -11.36 6.77 -0.53
CA ASP A 93 -12.68 7.02 0.09
C ASP A 93 -12.52 8.03 1.23
N LEU A 94 -13.27 9.13 1.17
CA LEU A 94 -13.26 10.20 2.18
C LEU A 94 -13.58 9.68 3.59
N LYS A 95 -14.44 8.66 3.70
CA LYS A 95 -14.78 8.04 4.99
C LYS A 95 -13.58 7.33 5.65
N ALA A 96 -12.62 6.87 4.84
CA ALA A 96 -11.43 6.19 5.35
C ALA A 96 -10.52 7.10 6.19
N VAL A 97 -10.54 8.42 5.95
CA VAL A 97 -9.76 9.42 6.72
C VAL A 97 -10.14 9.37 8.20
N GLU A 98 -11.44 9.31 8.47
CA GLU A 98 -11.95 9.21 9.84
C GLU A 98 -11.58 7.88 10.48
N SER A 99 -11.79 6.78 9.73
CA SER A 99 -11.50 5.42 10.22
C SER A 99 -10.02 5.25 10.59
N LEU A 100 -9.10 5.87 9.83
CA LEU A 100 -7.67 5.86 10.15
C LEU A 100 -7.35 6.54 11.49
N GLY A 101 -8.08 7.59 11.86
CA GLY A 101 -7.92 8.26 13.15
C GLY A 101 -8.38 7.42 14.36
N CYS A 102 -9.19 6.40 14.12
CA CYS A 102 -9.81 5.57 15.16
C CYS A 102 -9.23 4.17 15.26
N VAL A 103 -8.16 3.83 14.49
CA VAL A 103 -7.56 2.51 14.51
C VAL A 103 -6.81 2.25 15.82
N SER A 104 -7.01 1.07 16.39
CA SER A 104 -6.30 0.58 17.58
C SER A 104 -5.27 -0.50 17.25
N VAL A 105 -5.33 -1.08 16.06
CA VAL A 105 -4.44 -2.14 15.59
C VAL A 105 -4.00 -1.84 14.17
N ILE A 106 -2.70 -1.90 13.92
CA ILE A 106 -2.10 -1.76 12.60
C ILE A 106 -1.48 -3.10 12.20
N CYS A 107 -2.01 -3.71 11.14
CA CYS A 107 -1.45 -4.91 10.54
C CYS A 107 -0.67 -4.50 9.29
N SER A 108 0.65 -4.69 9.31
CA SER A 108 1.52 -4.33 8.19
C SER A 108 2.16 -5.58 7.59
N ASP A 109 2.14 -5.68 6.26
CA ASP A 109 2.98 -6.64 5.55
C ASP A 109 4.46 -6.19 5.62
N LYS A 110 5.37 -7.15 5.58
CA LYS A 110 6.80 -6.87 5.66
C LYS A 110 7.34 -6.33 4.33
N THR A 111 7.08 -7.07 3.25
CA THR A 111 7.74 -6.84 1.96
C THR A 111 7.13 -5.68 1.19
N GLY A 112 7.94 -4.68 0.84
CA GLY A 112 7.50 -3.49 0.12
C GLY A 112 6.72 -2.46 0.97
N THR A 113 6.49 -2.75 2.27
CA THR A 113 5.84 -1.84 3.22
C THR A 113 6.82 -1.41 4.31
N LEU A 114 7.32 -2.37 5.09
CA LEU A 114 8.35 -2.13 6.11
C LEU A 114 9.77 -2.18 5.52
N THR A 115 9.92 -2.81 4.37
CA THR A 115 11.16 -2.91 3.62
C THR A 115 11.00 -2.28 2.24
N GLN A 116 12.12 -1.92 1.62
CA GLN A 116 12.14 -1.32 0.28
C GLN A 116 11.96 -2.33 -0.86
N ASN A 117 11.68 -3.61 -0.55
CA ASN A 117 11.71 -4.70 -1.53
C ASN A 117 13.02 -4.76 -2.33
N LYS A 118 14.14 -4.45 -1.67
CA LYS A 118 15.48 -4.44 -2.25
C LYS A 118 16.39 -5.30 -1.39
N MET A 119 17.03 -6.27 -2.04
CA MET A 119 18.03 -7.12 -1.42
C MET A 119 19.44 -6.56 -1.69
N THR A 120 20.36 -6.83 -0.77
CA THR A 120 21.78 -6.47 -0.94
C THR A 120 22.62 -7.55 -0.29
N VAL A 121 23.56 -8.11 -1.05
CA VAL A 121 24.55 -9.04 -0.50
C VAL A 121 25.48 -8.26 0.43
N LYS A 122 25.51 -8.67 1.69
CA LYS A 122 26.38 -8.05 2.70
C LYS A 122 27.71 -8.76 2.82
N GLU A 123 27.69 -10.07 2.85
CA GLU A 123 28.85 -10.93 3.01
C GLU A 123 28.73 -12.16 2.12
N VAL A 124 29.85 -12.70 1.74
CA VAL A 124 30.00 -13.92 0.95
C VAL A 124 30.88 -14.89 1.75
N TYR A 125 30.44 -16.15 1.86
CA TYR A 125 31.24 -17.20 2.46
C TYR A 125 31.76 -18.11 1.34
N ILE A 126 33.07 -18.13 1.13
CA ILE A 126 33.73 -18.91 0.10
C ILE A 126 35.14 -19.30 0.59
N ASP A 127 35.58 -20.51 0.29
CA ASP A 127 36.90 -21.04 0.69
C ASP A 127 37.14 -20.88 2.20
N ASP A 128 36.14 -21.29 3.01
CA ASP A 128 36.14 -21.21 4.49
C ASP A 128 36.39 -19.81 5.07
N LYS A 129 36.13 -18.76 4.27
CA LYS A 129 36.27 -17.35 4.68
C LYS A 129 35.02 -16.56 4.42
N CYS A 130 34.68 -15.68 5.36
CA CYS A 130 33.66 -14.67 5.21
C CYS A 130 34.32 -13.38 4.74
N MET A 131 33.79 -12.77 3.67
CA MET A 131 34.37 -11.57 3.08
C MET A 131 33.28 -10.68 2.44
N LEU A 132 33.61 -9.42 2.25
CA LEU A 132 32.75 -8.51 1.50
C LEU A 132 32.83 -8.79 -0.01
N PRO A 133 31.77 -8.50 -0.79
CA PRO A 133 31.79 -8.66 -2.25
C PRO A 133 32.99 -8.00 -2.95
N GLU A 134 33.43 -6.84 -2.46
CA GLU A 134 34.56 -6.06 -2.99
C GLU A 134 35.93 -6.71 -2.70
N GLN A 135 35.97 -7.68 -1.80
CA GLN A 135 37.19 -8.42 -1.41
C GLN A 135 37.37 -9.71 -2.20
N LEU A 136 36.45 -10.02 -3.11
CA LEU A 136 36.56 -11.20 -3.97
C LEU A 136 37.78 -11.05 -4.89
N ASP A 137 38.69 -12.03 -4.86
CA ASP A 137 39.90 -12.05 -5.67
C ASP A 137 39.58 -12.58 -7.07
N LEU A 138 39.59 -11.71 -8.08
CA LEU A 138 39.34 -12.08 -9.46
C LEU A 138 40.48 -12.88 -10.11
N THR A 139 41.64 -13.02 -9.47
CA THR A 139 42.70 -13.90 -9.91
C THR A 139 42.42 -15.35 -9.55
N SER A 140 41.63 -15.58 -8.50
CA SER A 140 41.19 -16.89 -8.08
C SER A 140 40.12 -17.44 -9.03
N SER A 141 40.34 -18.63 -9.58
CA SER A 141 39.35 -19.31 -10.42
C SER A 141 38.08 -19.65 -9.65
N LEU A 142 38.18 -19.98 -8.35
CA LEU A 142 37.03 -20.27 -7.49
C LEU A 142 36.13 -19.07 -7.34
N HIS A 143 36.68 -17.88 -7.07
CA HIS A 143 35.92 -16.64 -6.92
C HIS A 143 35.26 -16.20 -8.25
N ARG A 144 35.97 -16.37 -9.38
CA ARG A 144 35.38 -16.12 -10.71
C ARG A 144 34.22 -17.06 -11.01
N TYR A 145 34.35 -18.33 -10.74
CA TYR A 145 33.26 -19.30 -10.94
C TYR A 145 32.03 -18.93 -10.09
N PHE A 146 32.25 -18.58 -8.84
CA PHE A 146 31.16 -18.12 -7.96
C PHE A 146 30.39 -16.94 -8.55
N LEU A 147 31.10 -15.93 -9.07
CA LEU A 147 30.49 -14.77 -9.69
C LEU A 147 29.80 -15.08 -11.02
N TYR A 148 30.40 -15.95 -11.85
CA TYR A 148 29.74 -16.43 -13.08
C TYR A 148 28.46 -17.20 -12.78
N ILE A 149 28.44 -18.06 -11.77
CA ILE A 149 27.21 -18.74 -11.35
C ILE A 149 26.14 -17.73 -10.92
N ALA A 150 26.50 -16.71 -10.17
CA ALA A 150 25.59 -15.66 -9.73
C ALA A 150 24.95 -14.88 -10.89
N ILE A 151 25.68 -14.68 -12.01
CA ILE A 151 25.20 -13.99 -13.21
C ILE A 151 24.42 -14.94 -14.12
N LEU A 152 24.90 -16.16 -14.32
CA LEU A 152 24.38 -17.08 -15.32
C LEU A 152 23.13 -17.83 -14.84
N ASN A 153 23.10 -18.23 -13.56
CA ASN A 153 21.91 -18.86 -12.96
C ASN A 153 20.94 -17.78 -12.42
N ASN A 154 20.53 -16.86 -13.30
CA ASN A 154 19.82 -15.65 -12.95
C ASN A 154 19.06 -15.13 -14.18
N ASP A 155 17.79 -14.75 -14.01
CA ASP A 155 16.92 -14.26 -15.10
C ASP A 155 16.69 -12.75 -15.01
N SER A 156 17.18 -12.11 -13.94
CA SER A 156 17.06 -10.67 -13.76
C SER A 156 18.01 -9.87 -14.65
N THR A 157 17.66 -8.62 -14.93
CA THR A 157 18.48 -7.67 -15.66
C THR A 157 18.48 -6.29 -14.97
N ILE A 158 19.56 -5.54 -15.17
CA ILE A 158 19.68 -4.17 -14.66
C ILE A 158 19.93 -3.25 -15.86
N ASN A 159 18.89 -2.51 -16.27
CA ASN A 159 18.96 -1.57 -17.40
C ASN A 159 18.75 -0.14 -16.92
N ASP A 160 19.71 0.75 -17.16
CA ASP A 160 19.64 2.18 -16.83
C ASP A 160 19.17 2.47 -15.39
N GLY A 161 19.64 1.66 -14.43
CA GLY A 161 19.26 1.81 -13.01
C GLY A 161 17.86 1.31 -12.66
N LYS A 162 17.18 0.63 -13.60
CA LYS A 162 15.94 -0.08 -13.34
C LYS A 162 16.21 -1.57 -13.23
N ASP A 163 15.86 -2.11 -12.08
CA ASP A 163 15.93 -3.54 -11.79
C ASP A 163 14.69 -4.23 -12.38
N ILE A 164 14.91 -5.26 -13.20
CA ILE A 164 13.85 -6.09 -13.77
C ILE A 164 14.12 -7.53 -13.33
N GLY A 165 13.23 -8.10 -12.53
CA GLY A 165 13.33 -9.44 -12.01
C GLY A 165 13.15 -9.52 -10.49
N ASP A 166 13.46 -10.67 -9.92
CA ASP A 166 13.35 -10.91 -8.48
C ASP A 166 14.45 -10.16 -7.71
N PRO A 167 14.13 -9.48 -6.58
CA PRO A 167 15.14 -8.81 -5.76
C PRO A 167 16.27 -9.70 -5.27
N THR A 168 16.03 -10.99 -5.07
CA THR A 168 17.05 -11.98 -4.68
C THR A 168 18.05 -12.22 -5.80
N GLU A 169 17.61 -12.18 -7.05
CA GLU A 169 18.47 -12.33 -8.23
C GLU A 169 19.19 -11.03 -8.57
N THR A 170 18.49 -9.88 -8.54
CA THR A 170 19.11 -8.59 -8.82
C THR A 170 20.24 -8.25 -7.86
N CYS A 171 20.13 -8.66 -6.57
CA CYS A 171 21.22 -8.43 -5.61
C CYS A 171 22.52 -9.17 -5.96
N LEU A 172 22.42 -10.31 -6.62
CA LEU A 172 23.60 -11.06 -7.10
C LEU A 172 24.28 -10.36 -8.26
N LEU A 173 23.53 -9.73 -9.16
CA LEU A 173 24.08 -8.90 -10.24
C LEU A 173 24.79 -7.67 -9.68
N TYR A 174 24.20 -6.98 -8.70
CA TYR A 174 24.88 -5.89 -8.01
C TYR A 174 26.15 -6.34 -7.28
N MET A 175 26.15 -7.54 -6.70
CA MET A 175 27.34 -8.11 -6.10
C MET A 175 28.46 -8.32 -7.15
N ALA A 176 28.12 -8.86 -8.31
CA ALA A 176 29.06 -9.07 -9.40
C ALA A 176 29.65 -7.76 -9.93
N ARG A 177 28.84 -6.69 -10.01
CA ARG A 177 29.35 -5.33 -10.35
C ARG A 177 30.30 -4.79 -9.28
N LYS A 178 29.96 -4.93 -8.00
CA LYS A 178 30.79 -4.46 -6.88
C LYS A 178 32.12 -5.21 -6.77
N SER A 179 32.17 -6.50 -7.15
CA SER A 179 33.40 -7.28 -7.15
C SER A 179 34.40 -6.87 -8.25
N GLY A 180 33.97 -6.02 -9.20
CA GLY A 180 34.78 -5.61 -10.34
C GLY A 180 34.85 -6.62 -11.49
N LEU A 181 34.08 -7.71 -11.46
CA LEU A 181 34.03 -8.68 -12.56
C LEU A 181 33.46 -8.04 -13.83
N ILE A 182 32.50 -7.12 -13.68
CA ILE A 182 31.92 -6.38 -14.78
C ILE A 182 32.62 -5.04 -14.86
N GLU A 183 33.44 -4.85 -15.90
CA GLU A 183 34.18 -3.62 -16.14
C GLU A 183 33.26 -2.46 -16.51
N SER A 184 33.77 -1.24 -16.37
CA SER A 184 33.02 -0.02 -16.76
C SER A 184 32.67 -0.06 -18.25
N GLY A 185 31.39 -0.12 -18.57
CA GLY A 185 30.87 -0.19 -19.94
C GLY A 185 30.47 -1.59 -20.42
N ALA A 186 30.83 -2.64 -19.69
CA ALA A 186 30.30 -3.98 -19.90
C ALA A 186 28.99 -4.20 -19.12
N THR A 187 28.20 -5.17 -19.52
CA THR A 187 26.96 -5.55 -18.89
C THR A 187 26.93 -7.05 -18.57
N GLU A 188 25.99 -7.46 -17.72
CA GLU A 188 25.72 -8.88 -17.46
C GLU A 188 25.37 -9.64 -18.75
N GLU A 189 24.74 -8.94 -19.71
CA GLU A 189 24.33 -9.49 -20.99
C GLU A 189 25.55 -9.83 -21.88
N ASP A 190 26.63 -9.07 -21.77
CA ASP A 190 27.88 -9.39 -22.48
C ASP A 190 28.44 -10.71 -22.00
N ILE A 191 28.43 -10.97 -20.69
CA ILE A 191 28.84 -12.25 -20.11
C ILE A 191 27.92 -13.39 -20.54
N ARG A 192 26.61 -13.18 -20.54
CA ARG A 192 25.62 -14.16 -21.00
C ARG A 192 25.77 -14.49 -22.48
N SER A 193 26.11 -13.50 -23.30
CA SER A 193 26.34 -13.66 -24.73
C SER A 193 27.59 -14.52 -25.02
N MET A 194 28.65 -14.35 -24.22
CA MET A 194 29.86 -15.20 -24.32
C MET A 194 29.62 -16.63 -23.87
N MET A 195 28.68 -16.84 -22.96
CA MET A 195 28.35 -18.15 -22.39
C MET A 195 26.86 -18.43 -22.55
N PRO A 196 26.37 -18.81 -23.73
CA PRO A 196 24.97 -19.02 -23.97
C PRO A 196 24.39 -20.19 -23.16
N ARG A 197 23.20 -19.97 -22.60
CA ARG A 197 22.45 -20.99 -21.88
C ARG A 197 22.04 -22.10 -22.85
N ILE A 198 22.37 -23.37 -22.50
CA ILE A 198 22.07 -24.54 -23.31
C ILE A 198 20.74 -25.17 -22.91
N GLU A 199 20.47 -25.23 -21.61
CA GLU A 199 19.33 -25.94 -21.05
C GLU A 199 18.95 -25.30 -19.73
N GLU A 200 17.65 -25.31 -19.41
CA GLU A 200 17.11 -24.73 -18.21
C GLU A 200 16.01 -25.60 -17.60
N ILE A 201 16.00 -25.67 -16.28
CA ILE A 201 14.85 -26.10 -15.50
C ILE A 201 14.41 -24.88 -14.69
N PRO A 202 13.29 -24.23 -15.07
CA PRO A 202 12.82 -23.01 -14.42
C PRO A 202 12.63 -23.19 -12.91
N PHE A 203 12.54 -22.07 -12.20
CA PHE A 203 12.24 -22.09 -10.76
C PHE A 203 10.91 -22.78 -10.52
N ASP A 204 10.94 -23.74 -9.61
CA ASP A 204 9.77 -24.46 -9.16
C ASP A 204 9.59 -24.27 -7.66
N SER A 205 8.37 -23.88 -7.24
CA SER A 205 8.07 -23.56 -5.85
C SER A 205 8.12 -24.77 -4.91
N ASP A 206 7.94 -25.99 -5.43
CA ASP A 206 8.02 -27.21 -4.63
C ASP A 206 9.47 -27.65 -4.46
N ARG A 207 10.29 -27.53 -5.53
CA ARG A 207 11.74 -27.76 -5.47
C ARG A 207 12.50 -26.67 -4.73
N LYS A 208 12.02 -25.42 -4.76
CA LYS A 208 12.72 -24.22 -4.29
C LYS A 208 14.05 -23.96 -5.02
N LEU A 209 14.18 -24.43 -6.24
CA LEU A 209 15.41 -24.41 -7.03
C LEU A 209 15.12 -24.08 -8.50
N MET A 210 16.05 -23.35 -9.11
CA MET A 210 16.24 -23.22 -10.55
C MET A 210 17.55 -23.89 -10.94
N SER A 211 17.66 -24.44 -12.15
CA SER A 211 18.89 -25.05 -12.65
C SER A 211 19.13 -24.62 -14.10
N THR A 212 20.34 -24.17 -14.38
CA THR A 212 20.75 -23.76 -15.73
C THR A 212 22.02 -24.48 -16.14
N LYS A 213 22.18 -24.76 -17.42
CA LYS A 213 23.32 -25.47 -18.00
C LYS A 213 24.02 -24.61 -19.03
N TYR A 214 25.30 -24.49 -18.88
CA TYR A 214 26.17 -23.70 -19.76
C TYR A 214 27.34 -24.52 -20.25
N ARG A 215 27.90 -24.12 -21.40
CA ARG A 215 29.20 -24.62 -21.87
C ARG A 215 30.23 -23.53 -21.63
N VAL A 216 31.14 -23.79 -20.72
CA VAL A 216 32.23 -22.87 -20.40
C VAL A 216 33.48 -23.32 -21.09
N HIS A 217 34.08 -22.50 -21.97
CA HIS A 217 35.35 -22.76 -22.63
C HIS A 217 36.43 -21.97 -21.89
N GLY A 218 37.37 -22.71 -21.28
CA GLY A 218 38.65 -22.13 -20.79
C GLY A 218 38.52 -21.11 -19.68
N VAL A 219 38.01 -21.53 -18.51
CA VAL A 219 38.10 -20.73 -17.29
C VAL A 219 39.30 -21.12 -16.46
#